data_e27184ab6a1dd4325c88c4fa9292b985
#
_entry.id   e27184ab6a1dd4325c88c4fa9292b985
#
_cell.length_a   1.000
_cell.length_b   1.000
_cell.length_c   1.000
_cell.angle_alpha   90.00
_cell.angle_beta   90.00
_cell.angle_gamma   90.00
#
_symmetry.space_group_name_H-M   'P 1'
#
loop_
_entity.id
_entity.type
_entity.pdbx_description
1 polymer ?
#
loop_
_entity_poly.entity_id
_entity_poly.type
_entity_poly.pdbx_seq_one_letter_code
_entity_poly.pdbx_strand_id
1 'polypeptide(L)'
;MLFISSHLVLTLPAAAQTVPAEIRQKLLTTKQGSIVELPGILNEQLPKINYEKIVLSGPQYIISDDPEYIRVPEAIALKEKVAPGTVRLYVYNVNGVKEPTKITTKIVAVIKNTGAAPMHIRMLKYSSQKPSTSYFQVGKQGLADYFAATPQTEVRTIAPGKILAIDPAQEKYQVKYDELVHGLYDFVIDQPGEISVVQTAPGTPVATALARASILPSKSQSGAGRGLFGVSNYEVVSNDTIDTQKGIVQMVMADGEQDPWVLGREGSTGKRATLAGNYGVMYNVELKWKSNNGQGLALVTWNARSDNNQWCGGMANTMIVSKGKFKEGIIQLPSDRLITKKSPEAILVQVFPPAANGEVQTIHFTYSPPGASCLPTPLIFIPVDMK
;
A
#
# COMPACT_ATOMS: atom_id res chain seq x y z
N MET A 1 -55.28 12.73 -11.70
CA MET A 1 -54.38 13.89 -11.51
C MET A 1 -53.55 13.60 -10.28
N LEU A 2 -52.34 13.06 -10.45
CA LEU A 2 -51.44 12.70 -9.33
C LEU A 2 -50.50 13.82 -9.10
N PHE A 3 -50.53 14.47 -7.94
CA PHE A 3 -49.56 15.46 -7.53
C PHE A 3 -48.33 14.76 -6.98
N ILE A 4 -47.23 14.81 -7.72
CA ILE A 4 -45.91 14.40 -7.22
C ILE A 4 -45.30 15.60 -6.50
N SER A 5 -45.29 15.55 -5.14
CA SER A 5 -44.61 16.52 -4.31
C SER A 5 -43.12 16.19 -4.29
N SER A 6 -42.31 16.99 -5.01
CA SER A 6 -40.85 16.91 -4.93
C SER A 6 -40.36 17.58 -3.63
N HIS A 7 -39.97 16.77 -2.66
CA HIS A 7 -39.27 17.28 -1.48
C HIS A 7 -37.84 17.62 -1.85
N LEU A 8 -37.56 18.91 -1.95
CA LEU A 8 -36.21 19.47 -2.04
C LEU A 8 -35.53 19.26 -0.68
N VAL A 9 -34.67 18.27 -0.58
CA VAL A 9 -33.81 18.08 0.61
C VAL A 9 -32.72 19.13 0.53
N LEU A 10 -32.90 20.24 1.24
CA LEU A 10 -31.86 21.23 1.51
C LEU A 10 -30.82 20.59 2.44
N THR A 11 -29.72 20.09 1.89
CA THR A 11 -28.55 19.75 2.69
C THR A 11 -27.93 21.06 3.17
N LEU A 12 -28.09 21.35 4.44
CA LEU A 12 -27.34 22.43 5.10
C LEU A 12 -25.84 22.08 5.00
N PRO A 13 -24.98 23.05 4.63
CA PRO A 13 -23.53 22.82 4.65
C PRO A 13 -23.14 22.46 6.08
N ALA A 14 -22.41 21.36 6.25
CA ALA A 14 -21.85 20.98 7.54
C ALA A 14 -21.04 22.17 8.08
N ALA A 15 -21.37 22.63 9.31
CA ALA A 15 -20.62 23.71 9.93
C ALA A 15 -19.14 23.32 9.99
N ALA A 16 -18.26 24.24 9.59
CA ALA A 16 -16.82 24.00 9.63
C ALA A 16 -16.41 23.59 11.04
N GLN A 17 -15.84 22.41 11.20
CA GLN A 17 -15.41 21.91 12.50
C GLN A 17 -14.24 22.79 12.99
N THR A 18 -14.46 23.52 14.08
CA THR A 18 -13.45 24.40 14.66
C THR A 18 -12.39 23.56 15.38
N VAL A 19 -11.13 23.73 15.01
CA VAL A 19 -10.00 23.07 15.68
C VAL A 19 -9.71 23.80 16.99
N PRO A 20 -9.73 23.14 18.16
CA PRO A 20 -9.33 23.75 19.44
C PRO A 20 -7.90 24.30 19.39
N ALA A 21 -7.66 25.44 20.01
CA ALA A 21 -6.34 26.09 20.00
C ALA A 21 -5.23 25.19 20.57
N GLU A 22 -5.55 24.42 21.61
CA GLU A 22 -4.63 23.44 22.19
C GLU A 22 -4.18 22.38 21.18
N ILE A 23 -5.09 21.86 20.36
CA ILE A 23 -4.78 20.88 19.32
C ILE A 23 -3.92 21.50 18.24
N ARG A 24 -4.22 22.74 17.82
CA ARG A 24 -3.39 23.47 16.84
C ARG A 24 -1.96 23.62 17.32
N GLN A 25 -1.79 24.04 18.60
CA GLN A 25 -0.47 24.18 19.21
C GLN A 25 0.25 22.82 19.37
N LYS A 26 -0.47 21.77 19.76
CA LYS A 26 0.07 20.42 19.89
C LYS A 26 0.63 19.90 18.57
N LEU A 27 -0.10 20.09 17.47
CA LEU A 27 0.34 19.71 16.13
C LEU A 27 1.63 20.44 15.69
N LEU A 28 1.77 21.72 16.06
CA LEU A 28 2.98 22.50 15.75
C LEU A 28 4.21 22.04 16.53
N THR A 29 4.04 21.57 17.76
CA THR A 29 5.15 21.15 18.62
C THR A 29 5.51 19.68 18.48
N THR A 30 4.62 18.89 17.87
CA THR A 30 4.84 17.46 17.62
C THR A 30 5.93 17.25 16.57
N LYS A 31 6.77 16.23 16.77
CA LYS A 31 7.79 15.81 15.79
C LYS A 31 7.14 15.05 14.65
N GLN A 32 7.70 15.17 13.46
CA GLN A 32 7.32 14.38 12.31
C GLN A 32 7.38 12.87 12.61
N GLY A 33 6.38 12.12 12.15
CA GLY A 33 6.28 10.68 12.38
C GLY A 33 5.89 10.29 13.81
N SER A 34 5.58 11.24 14.70
CA SER A 34 5.18 10.95 16.07
C SER A 34 3.67 10.89 16.24
N ILE A 35 3.25 10.12 17.25
CA ILE A 35 1.86 10.01 17.66
C ILE A 35 1.40 11.30 18.33
N VAL A 36 0.19 11.73 17.98
CA VAL A 36 -0.50 12.87 18.57
C VAL A 36 -1.95 12.52 18.85
N GLU A 37 -2.41 12.76 20.08
CA GLU A 37 -3.81 12.60 20.43
C GLU A 37 -4.62 13.80 19.93
N LEU A 38 -5.72 13.52 19.24
CA LEU A 38 -6.61 14.51 18.63
C LEU A 38 -8.08 14.24 19.02
N PRO A 39 -8.42 14.36 20.32
CA PRO A 39 -9.77 14.08 20.80
C PRO A 39 -10.78 15.02 20.15
N GLY A 40 -11.92 14.46 19.71
CA GLY A 40 -13.00 15.19 19.07
C GLY A 40 -12.74 15.64 17.63
N ILE A 41 -11.54 15.36 17.08
CA ILE A 41 -11.17 15.74 15.71
C ILE A 41 -11.32 14.54 14.76
N LEU A 42 -10.83 13.36 15.18
CA LEU A 42 -10.77 12.19 14.33
C LEU A 42 -12.16 11.52 14.26
N ASN A 43 -12.79 11.63 13.11
CA ASN A 43 -14.02 10.92 12.81
C ASN A 43 -14.15 10.69 11.29
N GLU A 44 -14.92 9.67 10.92
CA GLU A 44 -15.13 9.29 9.52
C GLU A 44 -16.08 10.24 8.76
N GLN A 45 -16.74 11.17 9.48
CA GLN A 45 -17.71 12.12 8.93
C GLN A 45 -17.08 13.45 8.48
N LEU A 46 -15.76 13.60 8.59
CA LEU A 46 -15.09 14.80 8.10
C LEU A 46 -15.38 15.04 6.60
N PRO A 47 -15.50 16.31 6.17
CA PRO A 47 -15.67 16.63 4.77
C PRO A 47 -14.57 15.99 3.91
N LYS A 48 -14.97 15.29 2.83
CA LYS A 48 -14.05 14.60 1.95
C LYS A 48 -13.59 15.50 0.82
N ILE A 49 -12.31 15.44 0.49
CA ILE A 49 -11.73 16.08 -0.69
C ILE A 49 -12.18 15.30 -1.92
N ASN A 50 -12.70 16.01 -2.94
CA ASN A 50 -12.95 15.41 -4.24
C ASN A 50 -11.65 15.37 -5.05
N TYR A 51 -11.37 14.24 -5.66
CA TYR A 51 -10.18 14.04 -6.47
C TYR A 51 -10.47 13.12 -7.65
N GLU A 52 -9.65 13.27 -8.68
CA GLU A 52 -9.62 12.37 -9.82
C GLU A 52 -8.39 11.47 -9.76
N LYS A 53 -8.56 10.26 -10.29
CA LYS A 53 -7.45 9.31 -10.49
C LYS A 53 -7.17 9.16 -11.97
N ILE A 54 -5.97 9.50 -12.38
CA ILE A 54 -5.47 9.31 -13.73
C ILE A 54 -4.58 8.08 -13.71
N VAL A 55 -4.93 7.07 -14.51
CA VAL A 55 -4.10 5.87 -14.65
C VAL A 55 -2.82 6.24 -15.37
N LEU A 56 -1.69 6.04 -14.71
CA LEU A 56 -0.38 6.19 -15.33
C LEU A 56 0.06 4.88 -15.97
N SER A 57 0.77 4.97 -17.09
CA SER A 57 1.47 3.81 -17.63
C SER A 57 2.46 3.29 -16.58
N GLY A 58 2.50 1.97 -16.40
CA GLY A 58 3.31 1.37 -15.37
C GLY A 58 3.58 -0.11 -15.63
N PRO A 59 4.23 -0.78 -14.68
CA PRO A 59 4.52 -2.20 -14.78
C PRO A 59 3.24 -3.05 -14.79
N GLN A 60 3.30 -4.22 -15.42
CA GLN A 60 2.34 -5.29 -15.23
C GLN A 60 2.34 -5.66 -13.75
N TYR A 61 1.22 -5.44 -13.05
CA TYR A 61 1.19 -5.58 -11.60
C TYR A 61 0.68 -6.95 -11.18
N ILE A 62 1.48 -7.67 -10.43
CA ILE A 62 1.17 -8.99 -9.88
C ILE A 62 1.29 -8.95 -8.35
N ILE A 63 0.32 -9.53 -7.66
CA ILE A 63 0.37 -9.74 -6.21
C ILE A 63 0.15 -11.20 -5.86
N SER A 64 0.87 -11.68 -4.85
CA SER A 64 0.72 -12.98 -4.21
C SER A 64 0.37 -12.79 -2.74
N ASP A 65 -0.92 -12.82 -2.42
CA ASP A 65 -1.48 -12.63 -1.09
C ASP A 65 -2.71 -13.52 -0.81
N ASP A 66 -3.08 -14.38 -1.76
CA ASP A 66 -4.19 -15.33 -1.58
C ASP A 66 -3.82 -16.74 -2.08
N PRO A 67 -3.62 -17.68 -1.17
CA PRO A 67 -3.76 -17.54 0.28
C PRO A 67 -2.57 -16.82 0.91
N GLU A 68 -2.84 -15.88 1.80
CA GLU A 68 -1.80 -15.26 2.62
C GLU A 68 -1.02 -16.33 3.41
N TYR A 69 -1.73 -17.21 4.11
CA TYR A 69 -1.15 -18.33 4.86
C TYR A 69 -1.12 -19.60 4.01
N ILE A 70 0.07 -20.03 3.62
CA ILE A 70 0.29 -21.30 2.92
C ILE A 70 0.36 -22.42 3.98
N ARG A 71 -0.69 -23.25 4.05
CA ARG A 71 -0.92 -24.22 5.13
C ARG A 71 -0.48 -25.65 4.81
N VAL A 72 0.18 -25.85 3.67
CA VAL A 72 0.71 -27.14 3.23
C VAL A 72 2.21 -27.05 3.01
N PRO A 73 2.99 -28.12 3.25
CA PRO A 73 4.45 -28.09 3.18
C PRO A 73 5.01 -27.65 1.82
N GLU A 74 4.32 -27.99 0.75
CA GLU A 74 4.75 -27.67 -0.61
C GLU A 74 3.54 -27.29 -1.48
N ALA A 75 3.62 -26.11 -2.10
CA ALA A 75 2.56 -25.60 -2.97
C ALA A 75 3.04 -24.43 -3.84
N ILE A 76 2.30 -24.15 -4.90
CA ILE A 76 2.38 -22.93 -5.68
C ILE A 76 1.27 -21.98 -5.20
N ALA A 77 1.63 -20.85 -4.61
CA ALA A 77 0.70 -19.83 -4.14
C ALA A 77 0.21 -18.94 -5.28
N LEU A 78 1.07 -18.64 -6.26
CA LEU A 78 0.78 -17.80 -7.42
C LEU A 78 1.39 -18.42 -8.67
N LYS A 79 0.67 -18.28 -9.80
CA LYS A 79 1.21 -18.60 -11.13
C LYS A 79 0.59 -17.67 -12.18
N GLU A 80 1.41 -16.77 -12.74
CA GLU A 80 0.96 -15.72 -13.67
C GLU A 80 1.88 -15.60 -14.89
N LYS A 81 1.28 -15.38 -16.05
CA LYS A 81 2.03 -15.08 -17.30
C LYS A 81 2.22 -13.58 -17.45
N VAL A 82 3.40 -13.19 -17.89
CA VAL A 82 3.77 -11.80 -18.18
C VAL A 82 4.31 -11.64 -19.59
N ALA A 83 3.99 -10.52 -20.21
CA ALA A 83 4.56 -10.10 -21.48
C ALA A 83 5.94 -9.44 -21.27
N PRO A 84 6.78 -9.32 -22.32
CA PRO A 84 7.95 -8.46 -22.27
C PRO A 84 7.59 -7.04 -21.82
N GLY A 85 8.48 -6.41 -21.06
CA GLY A 85 8.30 -5.09 -20.49
C GLY A 85 8.53 -5.04 -19.00
N THR A 86 8.02 -4.00 -18.35
CA THR A 86 8.13 -3.81 -16.90
C THR A 86 7.09 -4.61 -16.14
N VAL A 87 7.52 -5.19 -15.02
CA VAL A 87 6.68 -6.00 -14.13
C VAL A 87 6.88 -5.51 -12.71
N ARG A 88 5.78 -5.34 -11.95
CA ARG A 88 5.78 -5.20 -10.50
C ARG A 88 5.25 -6.48 -9.90
N LEU A 89 6.02 -7.10 -9.03
CA LEU A 89 5.60 -8.24 -8.22
C LEU A 89 5.59 -7.85 -6.74
N TYR A 90 4.46 -8.08 -6.08
CA TYR A 90 4.33 -7.96 -4.65
C TYR A 90 4.10 -9.35 -4.03
N VAL A 91 5.02 -9.79 -3.18
CA VAL A 91 4.94 -11.06 -2.44
C VAL A 91 4.59 -10.76 -1.00
N TYR A 92 3.51 -11.38 -0.52
CA TYR A 92 3.04 -11.25 0.85
C TYR A 92 2.44 -12.60 1.28
N ASN A 93 3.32 -13.55 1.65
CA ASN A 93 2.88 -14.89 1.99
C ASN A 93 3.54 -15.38 3.31
N VAL A 94 2.76 -16.07 4.09
CA VAL A 94 3.14 -16.58 5.42
C VAL A 94 3.27 -18.10 5.37
N ASN A 95 4.31 -18.65 6.02
CA ASN A 95 4.36 -20.08 6.30
C ASN A 95 3.33 -20.43 7.37
N GLY A 96 2.18 -20.94 6.95
CA GLY A 96 1.06 -21.33 7.81
C GLY A 96 0.99 -22.84 8.11
N VAL A 97 2.06 -23.60 7.90
CA VAL A 97 2.07 -25.07 8.10
C VAL A 97 2.10 -25.39 9.56
N LYS A 98 0.95 -25.76 10.12
CA LYS A 98 0.78 -26.09 11.52
C LYS A 98 0.89 -27.59 11.79
N GLU A 99 0.33 -28.41 10.92
CA GLU A 99 0.24 -29.87 11.06
C GLU A 99 1.12 -30.58 10.03
N PRO A 100 1.73 -31.72 10.38
CA PRO A 100 1.68 -32.41 11.69
C PRO A 100 2.49 -31.73 12.78
N THR A 101 3.42 -30.85 12.41
CA THR A 101 4.23 -30.01 13.29
C THR A 101 4.55 -28.70 12.58
N LYS A 102 4.84 -27.66 13.34
CA LYS A 102 5.28 -26.36 12.80
C LYS A 102 6.63 -26.54 12.11
N ILE A 103 6.63 -26.63 10.78
CA ILE A 103 7.85 -26.85 9.99
C ILE A 103 8.44 -25.55 9.47
N THR A 104 9.75 -25.57 9.25
CA THR A 104 10.44 -24.51 8.50
C THR A 104 10.33 -24.80 7.00
N THR A 105 10.00 -23.77 6.22
CA THR A 105 9.91 -23.83 4.77
C THR A 105 10.81 -22.77 4.14
N LYS A 106 10.78 -22.63 2.82
CA LYS A 106 11.15 -21.43 2.10
C LYS A 106 10.00 -21.03 1.17
N ILE A 107 9.84 -19.74 0.95
CA ILE A 107 8.88 -19.18 0.00
C ILE A 107 9.68 -18.34 -0.99
N VAL A 108 9.61 -18.67 -2.28
CA VAL A 108 10.45 -18.08 -3.31
C VAL A 108 9.62 -17.66 -4.51
N ALA A 109 9.82 -16.43 -4.96
CA ALA A 109 9.31 -15.96 -6.23
C ALA A 109 10.32 -16.26 -7.36
N VAL A 110 9.85 -16.93 -8.40
CA VAL A 110 10.67 -17.29 -9.56
C VAL A 110 10.03 -16.84 -10.85
N ILE A 111 10.84 -16.63 -11.87
CA ILE A 111 10.39 -16.41 -13.25
C ILE A 111 10.95 -17.50 -14.16
N LYS A 112 10.09 -18.08 -14.99
CA LYS A 112 10.43 -18.99 -16.08
C LYS A 112 10.44 -18.22 -17.38
N ASN A 113 11.49 -18.37 -18.17
CA ASN A 113 11.50 -17.89 -19.55
C ASN A 113 10.62 -18.80 -20.42
N THR A 114 9.51 -18.26 -20.93
CA THR A 114 8.59 -18.98 -21.83
C THR A 114 8.79 -18.58 -23.31
N GLY A 115 9.73 -17.67 -23.59
CA GLY A 115 10.11 -17.27 -24.92
C GLY A 115 11.06 -18.26 -25.59
N ALA A 116 11.33 -18.02 -26.86
CA ALA A 116 12.24 -18.86 -27.70
C ALA A 116 13.70 -18.42 -27.62
N ALA A 117 13.98 -17.20 -27.12
CA ALA A 117 15.33 -16.66 -26.97
C ALA A 117 15.71 -16.50 -25.49
N PRO A 118 17.01 -16.33 -25.16
CA PRO A 118 17.39 -15.98 -23.78
C PRO A 118 16.69 -14.73 -23.29
N MET A 119 16.12 -14.79 -22.09
CA MET A 119 15.48 -13.66 -21.41
C MET A 119 16.53 -12.91 -20.59
N HIS A 120 16.54 -11.59 -20.71
CA HIS A 120 17.33 -10.71 -19.87
C HIS A 120 16.40 -10.07 -18.82
N ILE A 121 16.77 -10.22 -17.55
CA ILE A 121 16.06 -9.59 -16.44
C ILE A 121 16.96 -8.60 -15.73
N ARG A 122 16.45 -7.38 -15.50
CA ARG A 122 17.15 -6.33 -14.75
C ARG A 122 16.21 -5.72 -13.71
N MET A 123 16.67 -5.65 -12.46
CA MET A 123 15.92 -5.03 -11.37
C MET A 123 15.95 -3.51 -11.53
N LEU A 124 14.78 -2.89 -11.49
CA LEU A 124 14.60 -1.44 -11.55
C LEU A 124 14.51 -0.85 -10.14
N LYS A 125 13.69 -1.46 -9.29
CA LYS A 125 13.44 -1.04 -7.92
C LYS A 125 12.98 -2.24 -7.12
N TYR A 126 13.52 -2.48 -5.94
CA TYR A 126 13.00 -3.57 -5.14
C TYR A 126 13.34 -3.42 -3.66
N SER A 127 12.55 -4.09 -2.85
CA SER A 127 12.87 -4.41 -1.47
C SER A 127 12.53 -5.86 -1.17
N SER A 128 13.31 -6.49 -0.31
CA SER A 128 13.08 -7.84 0.18
C SER A 128 13.42 -7.88 1.66
N GLN A 129 12.42 -8.20 2.49
CA GLN A 129 12.59 -8.24 3.92
C GLN A 129 12.90 -9.66 4.39
N LYS A 130 13.72 -9.79 5.44
CA LYS A 130 13.91 -11.09 6.11
C LYS A 130 12.57 -11.56 6.69
N PRO A 131 12.28 -12.87 6.63
CA PRO A 131 11.05 -13.41 7.22
C PRO A 131 10.90 -13.02 8.69
N SER A 132 9.67 -12.65 9.09
CA SER A 132 9.38 -12.18 10.45
C SER A 132 7.92 -12.35 10.80
N THR A 133 7.63 -12.49 12.10
CA THR A 133 6.28 -12.43 12.66
C THR A 133 5.80 -11.00 12.94
N SER A 134 6.67 -9.99 12.79
CA SER A 134 6.31 -8.57 12.94
C SER A 134 5.84 -7.99 11.59
N TYR A 135 4.64 -8.34 11.17
CA TYR A 135 4.10 -8.02 9.84
C TYR A 135 4.05 -6.51 9.56
N PHE A 136 3.64 -5.71 10.54
CA PHE A 136 3.62 -4.24 10.41
C PHE A 136 5.01 -3.67 10.17
N GLN A 137 6.01 -4.17 10.91
CA GLN A 137 7.39 -3.72 10.74
C GLN A 137 7.94 -4.11 9.37
N VAL A 138 7.66 -5.34 8.94
CA VAL A 138 8.09 -5.86 7.63
C VAL A 138 7.43 -5.06 6.49
N GLY A 139 6.13 -4.80 6.58
CA GLY A 139 5.39 -4.06 5.54
C GLY A 139 5.88 -2.62 5.38
N LYS A 140 6.02 -1.87 6.48
CA LYS A 140 6.47 -0.48 6.42
C LYS A 140 7.94 -0.35 6.03
N GLN A 141 8.83 -1.25 6.53
CA GLN A 141 10.24 -1.23 6.16
C GLN A 141 10.42 -1.60 4.69
N GLY A 142 9.70 -2.63 4.23
CA GLY A 142 9.73 -3.01 2.83
C GLY A 142 9.34 -1.88 1.89
N LEU A 143 8.32 -1.10 2.23
CA LEU A 143 7.92 0.06 1.43
C LEU A 143 8.95 1.20 1.50
N ALA A 144 9.56 1.45 2.68
CA ALA A 144 10.62 2.45 2.82
C ALA A 144 11.85 2.08 1.97
N ASP A 145 12.29 0.83 2.05
CA ASP A 145 13.43 0.34 1.27
C ASP A 145 13.13 0.38 -0.25
N TYR A 146 11.90 0.05 -0.63
CA TYR A 146 11.46 0.17 -2.01
C TYR A 146 11.49 1.62 -2.50
N PHE A 147 11.01 2.58 -1.70
CA PHE A 147 11.07 4.00 -2.07
C PHE A 147 12.50 4.51 -2.19
N ALA A 148 13.41 4.03 -1.36
CA ALA A 148 14.83 4.40 -1.38
C ALA A 148 15.64 3.66 -2.46
N ALA A 149 15.11 2.57 -3.03
CA ALA A 149 15.83 1.73 -3.99
C ALA A 149 16.13 2.46 -5.30
N THR A 150 17.28 2.17 -5.86
CA THR A 150 17.74 2.66 -7.16
C THR A 150 17.85 1.51 -8.17
N PRO A 151 17.73 1.80 -9.48
CA PRO A 151 17.90 0.77 -10.52
C PRO A 151 19.26 0.09 -10.43
N GLN A 152 19.26 -1.24 -10.55
CA GLN A 152 20.50 -2.02 -10.63
C GLN A 152 21.02 -2.06 -12.06
N THR A 153 22.34 -2.15 -12.19
CA THR A 153 23.01 -2.28 -13.49
C THR A 153 23.15 -3.73 -13.92
N GLU A 154 23.10 -4.67 -12.97
CA GLU A 154 23.23 -6.09 -13.25
C GLU A 154 22.07 -6.61 -14.11
N VAL A 155 22.41 -7.32 -15.17
CA VAL A 155 21.48 -8.05 -16.03
C VAL A 155 21.74 -9.54 -15.87
N ARG A 156 20.70 -10.28 -15.49
CA ARG A 156 20.76 -11.74 -15.38
C ARG A 156 20.08 -12.37 -16.59
N THR A 157 20.63 -13.47 -17.10
CA THR A 157 20.14 -14.15 -18.31
C THR A 157 19.50 -15.48 -17.95
N ILE A 158 18.35 -15.77 -18.55
CA ILE A 158 17.59 -17.01 -18.37
C ILE A 158 17.40 -17.68 -19.73
N ALA A 159 17.98 -18.85 -19.92
CA ALA A 159 17.80 -19.60 -21.17
C ALA A 159 16.32 -20.02 -21.35
N PRO A 160 15.85 -20.26 -22.59
CA PRO A 160 14.50 -20.74 -22.87
C PRO A 160 14.12 -21.94 -22.02
N GLY A 161 12.93 -21.91 -21.43
CA GLY A 161 12.39 -22.95 -20.56
C GLY A 161 13.02 -23.04 -19.17
N LYS A 162 14.08 -22.29 -18.86
CA LYS A 162 14.72 -22.27 -17.54
C LYS A 162 14.05 -21.31 -16.60
N ILE A 163 14.29 -21.50 -15.29
CA ILE A 163 13.77 -20.66 -14.21
C ILE A 163 14.91 -19.96 -13.47
N LEU A 164 14.59 -18.82 -12.86
CA LEU A 164 15.48 -18.05 -12.01
C LEU A 164 14.69 -17.47 -10.83
N ALA A 165 15.26 -17.48 -9.63
CA ALA A 165 14.71 -16.73 -8.50
C ALA A 165 14.79 -15.23 -8.79
N ILE A 166 13.65 -14.53 -8.65
CA ILE A 166 13.58 -13.06 -8.84
C ILE A 166 14.51 -12.40 -7.82
N ASP A 167 14.40 -12.82 -6.57
CA ASP A 167 15.35 -12.45 -5.52
C ASP A 167 16.10 -13.71 -5.02
N PRO A 168 17.41 -13.83 -5.29
CA PRO A 168 18.21 -14.96 -4.83
C PRO A 168 18.29 -15.11 -3.32
N ALA A 169 18.02 -14.04 -2.56
CA ALA A 169 18.02 -14.12 -1.11
C ALA A 169 16.87 -14.99 -0.56
N GLN A 170 15.72 -15.00 -1.25
CA GLN A 170 14.58 -15.83 -0.85
C GLN A 170 14.88 -17.33 -0.89
N GLU A 171 15.77 -17.79 -1.78
CA GLU A 171 16.17 -19.20 -1.81
C GLU A 171 16.94 -19.65 -0.56
N LYS A 172 17.56 -18.69 0.15
CA LYS A 172 18.38 -18.92 1.33
C LYS A 172 17.62 -18.72 2.63
N TYR A 173 16.46 -18.08 2.60
CA TYR A 173 15.67 -17.84 3.81
C TYR A 173 15.06 -19.14 4.33
N GLN A 174 15.14 -19.29 5.63
CA GLN A 174 14.39 -20.28 6.39
C GLN A 174 13.19 -19.58 7.00
N VAL A 175 12.01 -19.89 6.50
CA VAL A 175 10.75 -19.29 6.91
C VAL A 175 10.10 -20.20 7.95
N LYS A 176 10.14 -19.79 9.22
CA LYS A 176 9.51 -20.53 10.31
C LYS A 176 7.99 -20.40 10.25
N TYR A 177 7.30 -21.23 11.02
CA TYR A 177 5.86 -21.12 11.18
C TYR A 177 5.49 -19.69 11.62
N ASP A 178 4.45 -19.12 11.00
CA ASP A 178 3.91 -17.78 11.24
C ASP A 178 4.85 -16.62 10.83
N GLU A 179 5.92 -16.89 10.08
CA GLU A 179 6.74 -15.83 9.50
C GLU A 179 6.26 -15.45 8.10
N LEU A 180 6.16 -14.14 7.88
CA LEU A 180 5.82 -13.50 6.61
C LEU A 180 7.08 -13.35 5.75
N VAL A 181 6.98 -13.73 4.48
CA VAL A 181 7.89 -13.35 3.40
C VAL A 181 7.28 -12.17 2.66
N HIS A 182 8.01 -11.07 2.63
CA HIS A 182 7.59 -9.83 1.99
C HIS A 182 8.63 -9.39 0.97
N GLY A 183 8.17 -9.03 -0.21
CA GLY A 183 9.01 -8.42 -1.24
C GLY A 183 8.18 -7.60 -2.22
N LEU A 184 8.71 -6.46 -2.63
CA LEU A 184 8.15 -5.60 -3.66
C LEU A 184 9.22 -5.36 -4.72
N TYR A 185 8.99 -5.82 -5.94
CA TYR A 185 9.98 -5.90 -7.00
C TYR A 185 9.46 -5.25 -8.27
N ASP A 186 10.12 -4.20 -8.77
CA ASP A 186 9.95 -3.69 -10.13
C ASP A 186 11.16 -4.12 -10.95
N PHE A 187 10.92 -4.81 -12.06
CA PHE A 187 11.96 -5.30 -12.97
C PHE A 187 11.49 -5.24 -14.42
N VAL A 188 12.42 -5.33 -15.34
CA VAL A 188 12.15 -5.38 -16.78
C VAL A 188 12.66 -6.70 -17.37
N ILE A 189 11.88 -7.25 -18.29
CA ILE A 189 12.20 -8.45 -19.08
C ILE A 189 11.97 -8.18 -20.56
N ASP A 190 12.74 -8.88 -21.42
CA ASP A 190 12.68 -8.76 -22.89
C ASP A 190 12.04 -9.96 -23.58
N GLN A 191 11.70 -11.02 -22.84
CA GLN A 191 10.99 -12.20 -23.32
C GLN A 191 9.74 -12.45 -22.49
N PRO A 192 8.70 -13.13 -23.02
CA PRO A 192 7.55 -13.54 -22.23
C PRO A 192 7.97 -14.50 -21.11
N GLY A 193 7.35 -14.36 -19.95
CA GLY A 193 7.67 -15.13 -18.77
C GLY A 193 6.46 -15.69 -18.04
N GLU A 194 6.71 -16.62 -17.13
CA GLU A 194 5.74 -17.12 -16.16
C GLU A 194 6.32 -16.97 -14.76
N ILE A 195 5.65 -16.17 -13.92
CA ILE A 195 6.03 -15.93 -12.53
C ILE A 195 5.29 -16.91 -11.65
N SER A 196 6.01 -17.53 -10.71
CA SER A 196 5.43 -18.39 -9.69
C SER A 196 5.97 -18.04 -8.31
N VAL A 197 5.10 -18.09 -7.29
CA VAL A 197 5.49 -18.04 -5.87
C VAL A 197 5.30 -19.43 -5.30
N VAL A 198 6.37 -20.01 -4.76
CA VAL A 198 6.43 -21.42 -4.36
C VAL A 198 6.86 -21.52 -2.91
N GLN A 199 6.11 -22.29 -2.12
CA GLN A 199 6.54 -22.78 -0.81
C GLN A 199 7.05 -24.21 -0.95
N THR A 200 8.20 -24.52 -0.34
CA THR A 200 8.78 -25.88 -0.28
C THR A 200 9.74 -26.02 0.89
N ALA A 201 10.26 -27.22 1.13
CA ALA A 201 11.28 -27.46 2.15
C ALA A 201 12.57 -26.69 1.82
N PRO A 202 13.33 -26.19 2.82
CA PRO A 202 14.52 -25.36 2.58
C PRO A 202 15.57 -26.01 1.66
N GLY A 203 15.78 -27.32 1.77
CA GLY A 203 16.74 -28.09 0.97
C GLY A 203 16.26 -28.48 -0.45
N THR A 204 14.98 -28.28 -0.76
CA THR A 204 14.43 -28.69 -2.06
C THR A 204 14.75 -27.64 -3.14
N PRO A 205 15.35 -28.01 -4.28
CA PRO A 205 15.49 -27.08 -5.42
C PRO A 205 14.11 -26.59 -5.89
N VAL A 206 13.94 -25.27 -6.12
CA VAL A 206 12.65 -24.71 -6.50
C VAL A 206 12.12 -25.29 -7.81
N ALA A 207 13.00 -25.59 -8.77
CA ALA A 207 12.62 -26.26 -10.00
C ALA A 207 11.94 -27.61 -9.78
N THR A 208 12.44 -28.40 -8.81
CA THR A 208 11.88 -29.69 -8.43
C THR A 208 10.49 -29.51 -7.80
N ALA A 209 10.36 -28.53 -6.89
CA ALA A 209 9.08 -28.22 -6.28
C ALA A 209 8.03 -27.79 -7.31
N LEU A 210 8.40 -26.89 -8.23
CA LEU A 210 7.51 -26.42 -9.30
C LEU A 210 7.00 -27.53 -10.22
N ALA A 211 7.80 -28.58 -10.45
CA ALA A 211 7.43 -29.68 -11.34
C ALA A 211 6.36 -30.59 -10.74
N ARG A 212 6.18 -30.59 -9.41
CA ARG A 212 5.26 -31.52 -8.72
C ARG A 212 4.21 -30.84 -7.84
N ALA A 213 4.46 -29.61 -7.42
CA ALA A 213 3.55 -28.90 -6.52
C ALA A 213 2.27 -28.49 -7.25
N SER A 214 1.15 -28.56 -6.54
CA SER A 214 -0.14 -28.10 -7.02
C SER A 214 -0.29 -26.60 -6.73
N ILE A 215 -1.06 -25.93 -7.61
CA ILE A 215 -1.47 -24.55 -7.38
C ILE A 215 -2.58 -24.54 -6.34
N LEU A 216 -2.41 -23.73 -5.29
CA LEU A 216 -3.43 -23.57 -4.26
C LEU A 216 -4.67 -22.87 -4.83
N PRO A 217 -5.88 -23.30 -4.43
CA PRO A 217 -7.08 -22.57 -4.79
C PRO A 217 -7.06 -21.18 -4.14
N SER A 218 -7.56 -20.19 -4.85
CA SER A 218 -7.89 -18.89 -4.26
C SER A 218 -9.01 -19.07 -3.25
N LYS A 219 -8.85 -18.54 -2.03
CA LYS A 219 -9.86 -18.63 -0.97
C LYS A 219 -10.85 -17.49 -1.03
N SER A 220 -10.47 -16.41 -1.63
CA SER A 220 -11.24 -15.18 -1.61
C SER A 220 -11.77 -14.84 -3.00
N GLN A 221 -13.10 -14.75 -3.11
CA GLN A 221 -13.73 -14.09 -4.25
C GLN A 221 -13.79 -12.56 -4.07
N SER A 222 -13.43 -12.04 -2.88
CA SER A 222 -13.61 -10.64 -2.48
C SER A 222 -12.46 -10.05 -1.66
N GLY A 223 -11.36 -10.77 -1.44
CA GLY A 223 -10.22 -10.28 -0.64
C GLY A 223 -9.10 -9.64 -1.45
N ALA A 224 -8.06 -9.18 -0.75
CA ALA A 224 -6.76 -8.88 -1.33
C ALA A 224 -6.34 -10.13 -2.11
N GLY A 225 -6.35 -10.15 -3.34
CA GLY A 225 -6.31 -11.36 -4.10
C GLY A 225 -4.91 -11.74 -4.52
N ARG A 226 -4.87 -12.61 -5.49
CA ARG A 226 -3.69 -12.85 -6.30
C ARG A 226 -4.08 -12.68 -7.75
N GLY A 227 -3.12 -12.32 -8.58
CA GLY A 227 -3.37 -12.21 -10.00
C GLY A 227 -2.57 -11.10 -10.66
N LEU A 228 -2.89 -10.89 -11.94
CA LEU A 228 -2.39 -9.80 -12.76
C LEU A 228 -3.44 -8.69 -12.81
N PHE A 229 -3.04 -7.48 -12.40
CA PHE A 229 -3.90 -6.31 -12.31
C PHE A 229 -3.54 -5.26 -13.36
N GLY A 230 -4.58 -4.57 -13.86
CA GLY A 230 -4.44 -3.64 -14.99
C GLY A 230 -3.83 -2.28 -14.63
N VAL A 231 -3.76 -1.96 -13.32
CA VAL A 231 -3.28 -0.66 -12.85
C VAL A 231 -2.27 -0.88 -11.74
N SER A 232 -1.14 -0.21 -11.85
CA SER A 232 -0.06 -0.21 -10.86
C SER A 232 0.25 1.18 -10.29
N ASN A 233 -0.09 2.25 -11.02
CA ASN A 233 0.21 3.61 -10.63
C ASN A 233 -0.96 4.54 -10.98
N TYR A 234 -1.25 5.45 -10.05
CA TYR A 234 -2.15 6.57 -10.27
C TYR A 234 -1.44 7.90 -10.07
N GLU A 235 -1.79 8.87 -10.87
CA GLU A 235 -1.73 10.27 -10.51
C GLU A 235 -3.08 10.65 -9.90
N VAL A 236 -3.06 11.33 -8.79
CA VAL A 236 -4.25 11.76 -8.06
C VAL A 236 -4.22 13.27 -7.95
N VAL A 237 -5.20 13.91 -8.54
CA VAL A 237 -5.29 15.38 -8.60
C VAL A 237 -6.57 15.82 -7.89
N SER A 238 -6.44 16.76 -6.97
CA SER A 238 -7.60 17.35 -6.31
C SER A 238 -8.32 18.31 -7.24
N ASN A 239 -9.63 18.16 -7.37
CA ASN A 239 -10.50 19.12 -8.07
C ASN A 239 -10.78 20.36 -7.21
N ASP A 240 -10.60 20.24 -5.90
CA ASP A 240 -10.84 21.28 -4.91
C ASP A 240 -9.53 21.87 -4.40
N THR A 241 -9.55 23.18 -4.08
CA THR A 241 -8.47 23.81 -3.31
C THR A 241 -8.83 23.76 -1.83
N ILE A 242 -7.99 23.11 -1.01
CA ILE A 242 -8.14 23.11 0.44
C ILE A 242 -7.97 24.55 0.95
N ASP A 243 -8.95 25.05 1.69
CA ASP A 243 -8.93 26.39 2.28
C ASP A 243 -8.94 26.29 3.79
N THR A 244 -7.90 26.80 4.45
CA THR A 244 -7.78 26.74 5.91
C THR A 244 -8.94 27.41 6.65
N GLN A 245 -9.63 28.34 6.03
CA GLN A 245 -10.83 28.98 6.60
C GLN A 245 -12.05 28.06 6.62
N LYS A 246 -12.09 27.02 5.78
CA LYS A 246 -13.19 26.06 5.73
C LYS A 246 -13.06 24.92 6.75
N GLY A 247 -11.96 24.88 7.50
CA GLY A 247 -11.73 23.89 8.55
C GLY A 247 -11.07 22.61 8.07
N ILE A 248 -11.33 21.52 8.78
CA ILE A 248 -10.70 20.22 8.58
C ILE A 248 -11.32 19.50 7.39
N VAL A 249 -10.48 18.86 6.59
CA VAL A 249 -10.91 17.98 5.49
C VAL A 249 -10.13 16.68 5.50
N GLN A 250 -10.67 15.63 4.90
CA GLN A 250 -10.00 14.35 4.77
C GLN A 250 -9.95 13.86 3.33
N MET A 251 -8.91 13.10 3.02
CA MET A 251 -8.76 12.32 1.80
C MET A 251 -8.74 10.85 2.18
N VAL A 252 -9.62 10.06 1.58
CA VAL A 252 -9.72 8.61 1.85
C VAL A 252 -9.30 7.88 0.58
N MET A 253 -8.35 6.96 0.71
CA MET A 253 -7.85 6.12 -0.38
C MET A 253 -7.98 4.65 -0.03
N ALA A 254 -8.12 3.81 -1.05
CA ALA A 254 -8.23 2.36 -0.95
C ALA A 254 -9.42 1.87 -0.09
N ASP A 255 -10.53 2.64 -0.05
CA ASP A 255 -11.73 2.30 0.71
C ASP A 255 -12.71 1.38 -0.05
N GLY A 256 -12.54 1.25 -1.35
CA GLY A 256 -13.44 0.48 -2.22
C GLY A 256 -14.71 1.22 -2.63
N GLU A 257 -14.91 2.44 -2.15
CA GLU A 257 -16.08 3.29 -2.41
C GLU A 257 -15.69 4.54 -3.21
N GLN A 258 -15.08 5.53 -2.55
CA GLN A 258 -14.56 6.73 -3.21
C GLN A 258 -13.33 6.39 -4.08
N ASP A 259 -12.52 5.47 -3.62
CA ASP A 259 -11.40 4.89 -4.34
C ASP A 259 -11.65 3.40 -4.64
N PRO A 260 -12.32 3.08 -5.78
CA PRO A 260 -12.62 1.70 -6.16
C PRO A 260 -11.36 0.84 -6.25
N TRP A 261 -11.51 -0.42 -5.86
CA TRP A 261 -10.42 -1.38 -5.93
C TRP A 261 -10.07 -1.77 -7.36
N VAL A 262 -8.79 -1.91 -7.62
CA VAL A 262 -8.28 -2.31 -8.93
C VAL A 262 -8.73 -3.72 -9.25
N LEU A 263 -9.15 -3.89 -10.50
CA LEU A 263 -9.61 -5.16 -11.02
C LEU A 263 -8.53 -5.81 -11.87
N GLY A 264 -8.48 -7.13 -11.80
CA GLY A 264 -7.56 -7.95 -12.53
C GLY A 264 -8.12 -9.33 -12.85
N ARG A 265 -7.22 -10.25 -13.12
CA ARG A 265 -7.53 -11.65 -13.42
C ARG A 265 -6.50 -12.57 -12.77
N GLU A 266 -6.96 -13.66 -12.22
CA GLU A 266 -6.15 -14.71 -11.65
C GLU A 266 -5.77 -15.71 -12.76
N GLY A 267 -4.45 -15.92 -12.98
CA GLY A 267 -3.95 -16.64 -14.15
C GLY A 267 -4.23 -18.13 -14.15
N SER A 268 -4.33 -18.75 -12.97
CA SER A 268 -4.57 -20.20 -12.89
C SER A 268 -6.01 -20.59 -13.23
N THR A 269 -6.98 -19.73 -12.99
CA THR A 269 -8.41 -19.98 -13.23
C THR A 269 -9.00 -19.14 -14.35
N GLY A 270 -8.35 -18.03 -14.70
CA GLY A 270 -8.89 -17.03 -15.60
C GLY A 270 -10.02 -16.18 -15.02
N LYS A 271 -10.36 -16.37 -13.74
CA LYS A 271 -11.43 -15.63 -13.07
C LYS A 271 -11.02 -14.20 -12.75
N ARG A 272 -12.02 -13.33 -12.63
CA ARG A 272 -11.84 -11.96 -12.17
C ARG A 272 -11.22 -11.96 -10.76
N ALA A 273 -10.23 -11.10 -10.56
CA ALA A 273 -9.63 -10.81 -9.28
C ALA A 273 -9.91 -9.36 -8.88
N THR A 274 -10.03 -9.10 -7.59
CA THR A 274 -10.21 -7.76 -7.02
C THR A 274 -9.10 -7.51 -6.02
N LEU A 275 -8.39 -6.42 -6.19
CA LEU A 275 -7.32 -6.00 -5.28
C LEU A 275 -7.92 -5.19 -4.12
N ALA A 276 -8.60 -5.86 -3.19
CA ALA A 276 -9.19 -5.20 -2.04
C ALA A 276 -8.12 -4.50 -1.21
N GLY A 277 -8.25 -3.18 -1.08
CA GLY A 277 -7.25 -2.34 -0.40
C GLY A 277 -6.13 -1.80 -1.29
N ASN A 278 -6.11 -2.09 -2.59
CA ASN A 278 -5.15 -1.57 -3.57
C ASN A 278 -3.67 -1.68 -3.10
N TYR A 279 -3.32 -2.74 -2.34
CA TYR A 279 -1.98 -2.96 -1.82
C TYR A 279 -0.93 -2.90 -2.93
N GLY A 280 0.17 -2.15 -2.72
CA GLY A 280 1.27 -2.02 -3.68
C GLY A 280 0.99 -1.14 -4.91
N VAL A 281 -0.23 -0.62 -5.05
CA VAL A 281 -0.55 0.41 -6.05
C VAL A 281 0.04 1.73 -5.59
N MET A 282 0.75 2.44 -6.48
CA MET A 282 1.35 3.74 -6.17
C MET A 282 0.39 4.87 -6.50
N TYR A 283 0.15 5.74 -5.54
CA TYR A 283 -0.62 6.97 -5.67
C TYR A 283 0.34 8.15 -5.58
N ASN A 284 0.53 8.85 -6.69
CA ASN A 284 1.25 10.13 -6.74
C ASN A 284 0.21 11.22 -6.61
N VAL A 285 0.18 11.89 -5.46
CA VAL A 285 -0.90 12.81 -5.11
C VAL A 285 -0.42 14.25 -5.20
N GLU A 286 -1.20 15.07 -5.90
CA GLU A 286 -1.07 16.51 -5.98
C GLU A 286 -2.33 17.17 -5.42
N LEU A 287 -2.18 17.94 -4.34
CA LEU A 287 -3.27 18.70 -3.72
C LEU A 287 -2.97 20.18 -3.73
N LYS A 288 -3.97 20.99 -4.10
CA LYS A 288 -3.90 22.45 -4.01
C LYS A 288 -4.47 22.93 -2.69
N TRP A 289 -3.82 23.90 -2.08
CA TRP A 289 -4.32 24.51 -0.86
C TRP A 289 -3.96 26.00 -0.77
N LYS A 290 -4.70 26.74 0.04
CA LYS A 290 -4.46 28.16 0.30
C LYS A 290 -4.82 28.53 1.74
N SER A 291 -4.25 29.65 2.20
CA SER A 291 -4.54 30.22 3.51
C SER A 291 -4.66 31.73 3.41
N ASN A 292 -5.85 32.26 3.61
CA ASN A 292 -6.09 33.72 3.68
C ASN A 292 -6.05 34.26 5.10
N ASN A 293 -5.93 33.38 6.11
CA ASN A 293 -5.94 33.74 7.52
C ASN A 293 -4.57 33.52 8.21
N GLY A 294 -3.52 33.20 7.44
CA GLY A 294 -2.16 32.97 7.95
C GLY A 294 -1.97 31.62 8.66
N GLN A 295 -2.95 30.72 8.65
CA GLN A 295 -2.82 29.40 9.18
C GLN A 295 -2.02 28.50 8.24
N GLY A 296 -1.18 27.62 8.80
CA GLY A 296 -0.60 26.50 8.08
C GLY A 296 -1.57 25.33 7.97
N LEU A 297 -1.13 24.25 7.33
CA LEU A 297 -1.91 23.04 7.15
C LEU A 297 -1.12 21.82 7.65
N ALA A 298 -1.59 21.16 8.69
CA ALA A 298 -1.02 19.91 9.19
C ALA A 298 -1.65 18.72 8.45
N LEU A 299 -0.80 17.80 7.97
CA LEU A 299 -1.19 16.50 7.44
C LEU A 299 -0.98 15.45 8.52
N VAL A 300 -2.05 14.77 8.90
CA VAL A 300 -2.02 13.62 9.81
C VAL A 300 -2.70 12.41 9.18
N THR A 301 -2.40 11.23 9.70
CA THR A 301 -3.08 9.98 9.33
C THR A 301 -3.40 9.17 10.57
N TRP A 302 -4.46 8.36 10.54
CA TRP A 302 -4.90 7.55 11.65
C TRP A 302 -5.51 6.23 11.21
N ASN A 303 -5.66 5.28 12.14
CA ASN A 303 -6.32 4.02 11.89
C ASN A 303 -7.82 4.11 12.27
N ALA A 304 -8.66 4.40 11.30
CA ALA A 304 -10.11 4.54 11.50
C ALA A 304 -10.82 3.24 11.93
N ARG A 305 -10.15 2.09 11.81
CA ARG A 305 -10.72 0.77 12.15
C ARG A 305 -10.24 0.18 13.47
N SER A 306 -9.39 0.88 14.21
CA SER A 306 -8.78 0.37 15.44
C SER A 306 -9.78 -0.08 16.50
N ASP A 307 -10.95 0.55 16.55
CA ASP A 307 -11.93 0.33 17.63
C ASP A 307 -12.87 -0.85 17.38
N ASN A 308 -13.04 -1.26 16.13
CA ASN A 308 -14.05 -2.22 15.70
C ASN A 308 -13.49 -3.60 15.34
N ASN A 309 -12.17 -3.75 15.16
CA ASN A 309 -11.57 -4.97 14.70
C ASN A 309 -10.28 -5.29 15.44
N GLN A 310 -10.31 -6.29 16.31
CA GLN A 310 -9.14 -6.74 17.07
C GLN A 310 -7.96 -7.20 16.20
N TRP A 311 -8.20 -7.68 14.99
CA TRP A 311 -7.16 -8.10 14.03
C TRP A 311 -6.49 -6.90 13.34
N CYS A 312 -7.08 -5.72 13.42
CA CYS A 312 -6.66 -4.50 12.77
C CYS A 312 -6.07 -3.50 13.76
N GLY A 313 -5.28 -3.97 14.72
CA GLY A 313 -4.74 -3.17 15.82
C GLY A 313 -3.56 -2.27 15.46
N GLY A 314 -3.10 -2.25 14.21
CA GLY A 314 -1.94 -1.47 13.80
C GLY A 314 -2.09 -0.80 12.46
N MET A 315 -1.21 0.14 12.19
CA MET A 315 -1.08 0.83 10.92
C MET A 315 0.38 0.72 10.45
N ALA A 316 0.61 -0.02 9.38
CA ALA A 316 1.89 0.02 8.69
C ALA A 316 1.80 1.09 7.60
N ASN A 317 2.57 2.15 7.68
CA ASN A 317 2.55 3.17 6.64
C ASN A 317 3.92 3.77 6.42
N THR A 318 4.23 4.05 5.16
CA THR A 318 5.41 4.76 4.70
C THR A 318 5.00 5.65 3.53
N MET A 319 5.41 6.90 3.56
CA MET A 319 5.06 7.90 2.55
C MET A 319 6.30 8.65 2.10
N ILE A 320 6.28 9.15 0.87
CA ILE A 320 7.18 10.22 0.46
C ILE A 320 6.36 11.51 0.50
N VAL A 321 6.85 12.53 1.20
CA VAL A 321 6.11 13.79 1.36
C VAL A 321 7.00 14.96 1.00
N SER A 322 6.44 15.94 0.29
CA SER A 322 7.12 17.17 -0.09
C SER A 322 7.52 18.02 1.12
N LYS A 323 8.45 18.93 0.92
CA LYS A 323 8.93 19.86 1.94
C LYS A 323 7.81 20.69 2.53
N GLY A 324 7.84 20.83 3.84
CA GLY A 324 7.01 21.74 4.61
C GLY A 324 7.85 22.30 5.75
N LYS A 325 7.33 22.28 6.98
CA LYS A 325 8.08 22.55 8.20
C LYS A 325 9.24 21.57 8.37
N PHE A 326 9.03 20.32 7.99
CA PHE A 326 10.04 19.27 7.99
C PHE A 326 10.58 19.08 6.56
N LYS A 327 11.77 18.48 6.46
CA LYS A 327 12.39 18.14 5.17
C LYS A 327 11.51 17.20 4.37
N GLU A 328 11.57 17.30 3.07
CA GLU A 328 10.99 16.30 2.18
C GLU A 328 11.70 14.96 2.30
N GLY A 329 11.00 13.89 1.98
CA GLY A 329 11.58 12.56 1.94
C GLY A 329 10.65 11.46 2.36
N ILE A 330 11.24 10.29 2.56
CA ILE A 330 10.56 9.09 3.01
C ILE A 330 10.30 9.20 4.51
N ILE A 331 9.04 9.07 4.88
CA ILE A 331 8.59 9.06 6.27
C ILE A 331 8.04 7.69 6.57
N GLN A 332 8.66 7.01 7.51
CA GLN A 332 8.19 5.74 8.05
C GLN A 332 7.44 6.02 9.35
N LEU A 333 6.15 5.70 9.37
CA LEU A 333 5.29 6.01 10.51
C LEU A 333 5.39 4.92 11.58
N PRO A 334 5.32 5.24 12.90
CA PRO A 334 5.20 4.26 13.95
C PRO A 334 3.87 3.52 13.80
N SER A 335 3.87 2.20 13.90
CA SER A 335 2.77 1.44 13.35
C SER A 335 2.14 0.41 14.24
N ASP A 336 2.89 -0.09 15.18
CA ASP A 336 2.55 -1.37 15.77
C ASP A 336 1.59 -1.30 16.95
N ARG A 337 1.15 -0.10 17.37
CA ARG A 337 0.29 0.03 18.56
C ARG A 337 -0.63 1.26 18.58
N LEU A 338 -0.98 1.80 17.42
CA LEU A 338 -2.00 2.85 17.40
C LEU A 338 -3.37 2.24 17.67
N ILE A 339 -3.65 2.01 18.94
CA ILE A 339 -4.95 1.58 19.41
C ILE A 339 -5.66 2.82 19.90
N THR A 340 -6.64 3.28 19.15
CA THR A 340 -7.38 4.51 19.42
C THR A 340 -8.61 4.29 20.29
N LYS A 341 -8.61 3.32 21.19
CA LYS A 341 -9.80 2.93 21.95
C LYS A 341 -10.32 3.97 22.93
N LYS A 342 -9.53 4.93 23.38
CA LYS A 342 -9.95 5.92 24.39
C LYS A 342 -9.65 7.37 24.02
N SER A 343 -8.53 7.60 23.33
CA SER A 343 -8.11 8.91 22.86
C SER A 343 -7.68 8.73 21.42
N PRO A 344 -8.41 9.26 20.44
CA PRO A 344 -8.07 9.07 19.05
C PRO A 344 -6.67 9.57 18.75
N GLU A 345 -5.78 8.65 18.43
CA GLU A 345 -4.37 8.90 18.09
C GLU A 345 -4.21 9.01 16.60
N ALA A 346 -3.52 10.04 16.14
CA ALA A 346 -3.04 10.20 14.79
C ALA A 346 -1.52 10.26 14.76
N ILE A 347 -0.96 10.20 13.57
CA ILE A 347 0.47 10.41 13.33
C ILE A 347 0.63 11.68 12.53
N LEU A 348 1.49 12.59 13.00
CA LEU A 348 1.85 13.79 12.26
C LEU A 348 2.79 13.45 11.11
N VAL A 349 2.32 13.67 9.89
CA VAL A 349 3.11 13.43 8.67
C VAL A 349 3.90 14.66 8.28
N GLN A 350 3.26 15.84 8.21
CA GLN A 350 3.90 17.08 7.78
C GLN A 350 3.09 18.29 8.27
N VAL A 351 3.73 19.46 8.33
CA VAL A 351 3.08 20.76 8.48
C VAL A 351 3.53 21.67 7.35
N PHE A 352 2.59 22.20 6.60
CA PHE A 352 2.86 23.10 5.48
C PHE A 352 2.64 24.54 5.93
N PRO A 353 3.67 25.40 5.89
CA PRO A 353 3.52 26.83 6.21
C PRO A 353 2.74 27.54 5.11
N PRO A 354 1.93 28.57 5.45
CA PRO A 354 1.18 29.33 4.44
C PRO A 354 2.11 30.13 3.56
N ALA A 355 1.73 30.32 2.30
CA ALA A 355 2.33 31.32 1.43
C ALA A 355 1.97 32.74 1.87
N ALA A 356 2.80 33.70 1.51
CA ALA A 356 2.45 35.11 1.65
C ALA A 356 1.20 35.42 0.79
N ASN A 357 0.34 36.29 1.28
CA ASN A 357 -0.81 36.83 0.51
C ASN A 357 -1.86 35.83 0.04
N GLY A 358 -1.95 34.65 0.67
CA GLY A 358 -2.99 33.66 0.36
C GLY A 358 -2.84 32.99 -1.02
N GLU A 359 -1.65 33.00 -1.58
CA GLU A 359 -1.37 32.29 -2.82
C GLU A 359 -1.64 30.79 -2.70
N VAL A 360 -2.12 30.18 -3.80
CA VAL A 360 -2.34 28.75 -3.89
C VAL A 360 -0.99 28.02 -3.91
N GLN A 361 -0.84 27.09 -3.01
CA GLN A 361 0.34 26.21 -2.90
C GLN A 361 -0.04 24.78 -3.28
N THR A 362 0.96 23.97 -3.59
CA THR A 362 0.80 22.55 -3.92
C THR A 362 1.50 21.67 -2.89
N ILE A 363 0.81 20.63 -2.49
CA ILE A 363 1.34 19.54 -1.66
C ILE A 363 1.50 18.32 -2.57
N HIS A 364 2.67 17.70 -2.53
CA HIS A 364 2.92 16.43 -3.20
C HIS A 364 3.23 15.36 -2.17
N PHE A 365 2.67 14.18 -2.37
CA PHE A 365 3.09 12.99 -1.64
C PHE A 365 2.88 11.73 -2.47
N THR A 366 3.70 10.70 -2.21
CA THR A 366 3.49 9.36 -2.75
C THR A 366 3.04 8.46 -1.63
N TYR A 367 1.94 7.76 -1.86
CA TYR A 367 1.35 6.78 -0.95
C TYR A 367 1.20 5.45 -1.66
N SER A 368 1.37 4.37 -0.94
CA SER A 368 1.00 3.03 -1.37
C SER A 368 0.48 2.26 -0.17
N PRO A 369 -0.71 1.64 -0.24
CA PRO A 369 -1.17 0.79 0.84
C PRO A 369 -0.17 -0.35 1.08
N PRO A 370 0.51 -0.39 2.24
CA PRO A 370 1.42 -1.48 2.55
C PRO A 370 0.66 -2.70 3.06
N GLY A 371 1.18 -3.88 2.83
CA GLY A 371 0.68 -5.09 3.49
C GLY A 371 0.71 -4.95 5.01
N ALA A 372 -0.20 -5.63 5.68
CA ALA A 372 -0.48 -5.53 7.12
C ALA A 372 -1.11 -4.20 7.58
N SER A 373 -1.41 -3.26 6.70
CA SER A 373 -2.11 -2.03 7.07
C SER A 373 -3.63 -2.26 7.13
N CYS A 374 -4.25 -1.66 8.12
CA CYS A 374 -5.70 -1.59 8.19
C CYS A 374 -6.22 -0.48 7.27
N LEU A 375 -7.05 -0.83 6.33
CA LEU A 375 -7.57 0.10 5.33
C LEU A 375 -9.09 0.34 5.52
N PRO A 376 -9.59 1.51 5.15
CA PRO A 376 -8.86 2.68 4.65
C PRO A 376 -8.05 3.37 5.74
N THR A 377 -6.99 4.09 5.31
CA THR A 377 -6.19 4.95 6.18
C THR A 377 -6.41 6.40 5.77
N PRO A 378 -7.30 7.14 6.46
CA PRO A 378 -7.60 8.51 6.09
C PRO A 378 -6.38 9.43 6.27
N LEU A 379 -6.19 10.33 5.33
CA LEU A 379 -5.27 11.46 5.41
C LEU A 379 -6.07 12.71 5.75
N ILE A 380 -5.77 13.33 6.89
CA ILE A 380 -6.54 14.47 7.39
C ILE A 380 -5.67 15.72 7.32
N PHE A 381 -6.26 16.79 6.83
CA PHE A 381 -5.66 18.11 6.70
C PHE A 381 -6.30 19.05 7.71
N ILE A 382 -5.51 19.54 8.65
CA ILE A 382 -5.95 20.31 9.81
C ILE A 382 -5.31 21.70 9.77
N PRO A 383 -6.10 22.80 9.75
CA PRO A 383 -5.56 24.15 9.89
C PRO A 383 -4.87 24.35 11.26
N VAL A 384 -3.67 24.95 11.26
CA VAL A 384 -2.85 25.19 12.45
C VAL A 384 -2.31 26.64 12.48
N ASP A 385 -2.18 27.22 13.67
CA ASP A 385 -1.69 28.60 13.84
C ASP A 385 -0.16 28.61 13.81
N MET A 386 0.42 29.20 12.77
CA MET A 386 1.88 29.24 12.57
C MET A 386 2.61 30.32 13.40
N LYS A 387 1.89 31.11 14.17
CA LYS A 387 2.45 32.17 15.00
C LYS A 387 2.55 31.76 16.45
#